data_1eaacd7fa193e8edc01acc61bb541ca1
#
_entry.id   1eaacd7fa193e8edc01acc61bb541ca1
#
_cell.length_a   1.000
_cell.length_b   1.000
_cell.length_c   1.000
_cell.angle_alpha   90.00
_cell.angle_beta   90.00
_cell.angle_gamma   90.00
#
_symmetry.space_group_name_H-M   'P 1'
#
loop_
_entity.id
_entity.type
_entity.pdbx_description
1 polymer ?
#
loop_
_entity_poly.entity_id
_entity_poly.type
_entity_poly.pdbx_seq_one_letter_code
_entity_poly.pdbx_strand_id
1 'polypeptide(L)'
;SRLYSHLFTVNDIPAYPNPTIVKVENTDSISAGKELIDEGYRPIVLNFASRRHAGGGVMSGSRAQEESLFRQTNLFRSLYQFTPNAENFGLKVNRRQYPMNREFGGIYTPYATVLRSGNNQGYKFLAHPFKLSFVSVAAINHPELINGSNLGLEQDTGQAVESRIAPNDVVTTLNKMRTIFRIGLSHGHDALVLGAFGCGAFANPPMHIAQLFKQVMNEKEFKNKYRKIVFPIIEDQNSHNRNLQAFQMVFGLPKAQR
;
A
#
# COMPACT_ATOMS: atom_id res chain seq x y z
N SER A 1 1.51 -10.21 -15.23
CA SER A 1 2.16 -9.35 -14.23
C SER A 1 3.37 -8.67 -14.82
N ARG A 2 3.69 -7.49 -14.37
CA ARG A 2 4.84 -6.73 -14.81
C ARG A 2 5.69 -6.30 -13.63
N LEU A 3 6.99 -6.36 -13.82
CA LEU A 3 8.02 -6.14 -12.86
C LEU A 3 8.69 -4.79 -13.06
N TYR A 4 8.97 -4.11 -11.96
CA TYR A 4 9.70 -2.86 -11.88
C TYR A 4 10.84 -3.03 -10.89
N SER A 5 12.07 -2.79 -11.31
CA SER A 5 13.28 -2.96 -10.48
C SER A 5 14.19 -1.73 -10.48
N HIS A 6 13.84 -0.72 -11.27
CA HIS A 6 14.62 0.49 -11.45
C HIS A 6 13.70 1.71 -11.45
N LEU A 7 14.29 2.88 -11.27
CA LEU A 7 13.60 4.14 -11.49
C LEU A 7 13.07 4.17 -12.94
N PHE A 8 11.82 4.54 -13.09
CA PHE A 8 11.19 4.77 -14.39
C PHE A 8 10.31 6.02 -14.33
N THR A 9 10.09 6.61 -15.47
CA THR A 9 9.20 7.76 -15.62
C THR A 9 7.90 7.33 -16.29
N VAL A 10 6.83 8.05 -16.00
CA VAL A 10 5.54 7.90 -16.68
C VAL A 10 5.41 9.02 -17.69
N ASN A 11 4.88 8.73 -18.87
CA ASN A 11 4.56 9.76 -19.85
C ASN A 11 3.66 10.83 -19.20
N ASP A 12 3.73 12.05 -19.69
CA ASP A 12 2.91 13.12 -19.13
C ASP A 12 1.42 12.79 -19.29
N ILE A 13 0.78 12.54 -18.18
CA ILE A 13 -0.65 12.24 -18.11
C ILE A 13 -1.32 13.55 -17.68
N PRO A 14 -2.36 14.02 -18.39
CA PRO A 14 -3.10 15.20 -17.96
C PRO A 14 -3.64 15.05 -16.55
N ALA A 15 -3.58 16.12 -15.77
CA ALA A 15 -4.24 16.15 -14.46
C ALA A 15 -5.76 16.24 -14.64
N TYR A 16 -6.49 15.62 -13.71
CA TYR A 16 -7.93 15.80 -13.65
C TYR A 16 -8.25 17.26 -13.26
N PRO A 17 -9.35 17.83 -13.78
CA PRO A 17 -9.73 19.21 -13.48
C PRO A 17 -10.09 19.43 -12.01
N ASN A 18 -10.63 18.42 -11.37
CA ASN A 18 -10.98 18.46 -9.96
C ASN A 18 -9.83 17.94 -9.08
N PRO A 19 -9.68 18.48 -7.86
CA PRO A 19 -8.72 17.94 -6.89
C PRO A 19 -8.98 16.45 -6.59
N THR A 20 -7.90 15.71 -6.33
CA THR A 20 -7.99 14.32 -5.90
C THR A 20 -8.81 14.21 -4.61
N ILE A 21 -9.85 13.39 -4.62
CA ILE A 21 -10.61 13.04 -3.41
C ILE A 21 -9.78 12.10 -2.56
N VAL A 22 -9.56 12.44 -1.29
CA VAL A 22 -8.83 11.59 -0.35
C VAL A 22 -9.77 11.17 0.78
N LYS A 23 -9.78 9.85 1.07
CA LYS A 23 -10.55 9.29 2.19
C LYS A 23 -9.65 8.44 3.08
N VAL A 24 -9.89 8.48 4.38
CA VAL A 24 -9.32 7.58 5.39
C VAL A 24 -10.48 6.86 6.05
N GLU A 25 -10.50 5.53 5.97
CA GLU A 25 -11.67 4.73 6.35
C GLU A 25 -11.25 3.52 7.19
N ASN A 26 -12.08 3.18 8.18
CA ASN A 26 -11.91 1.95 8.96
C ASN A 26 -12.50 0.76 8.18
N THR A 27 -11.73 0.25 7.24
CA THR A 27 -12.13 -0.87 6.39
C THR A 27 -10.88 -1.63 5.89
N ASP A 28 -11.08 -2.77 5.23
CA ASP A 28 -10.00 -3.51 4.59
C ASP A 28 -9.77 -3.10 3.13
N SER A 29 -8.60 -3.47 2.59
CA SER A 29 -8.18 -3.07 1.24
C SER A 29 -9.04 -3.66 0.13
N ILE A 30 -9.60 -4.87 0.31
CA ILE A 30 -10.46 -5.52 -0.69
C ILE A 30 -11.82 -4.85 -0.73
N SER A 31 -12.40 -4.56 0.43
CA SER A 31 -13.68 -3.86 0.55
C SER A 31 -13.60 -2.46 -0.06
N ALA A 32 -12.55 -1.68 0.28
CA ALA A 32 -12.33 -0.37 -0.33
C ALA A 32 -12.13 -0.45 -1.86
N GLY A 33 -11.40 -1.44 -2.34
CA GLY A 33 -11.21 -1.66 -3.78
C GLY A 33 -12.51 -2.02 -4.49
N LYS A 34 -13.37 -2.82 -3.86
CA LYS A 34 -14.68 -3.20 -4.40
C LYS A 34 -15.62 -1.99 -4.48
N GLU A 35 -15.68 -1.17 -3.42
CA GLU A 35 -16.47 0.07 -3.39
C GLU A 35 -16.09 1.00 -4.53
N LEU A 36 -14.77 1.20 -4.77
CA LEU A 36 -14.29 2.01 -5.88
C LEU A 36 -14.69 1.47 -7.25
N ILE A 37 -14.71 0.13 -7.43
CA ILE A 37 -15.23 -0.47 -8.67
C ILE A 37 -16.72 -0.16 -8.84
N ASP A 38 -17.50 -0.30 -7.78
CA ASP A 38 -18.95 -0.06 -7.81
C ASP A 38 -19.28 1.41 -8.08
N GLU A 39 -18.40 2.33 -7.66
CA GLU A 39 -18.46 3.76 -7.98
C GLU A 39 -17.96 4.10 -9.41
N GLY A 40 -17.51 3.11 -10.19
CA GLY A 40 -17.05 3.29 -11.57
C GLY A 40 -15.61 3.79 -11.71
N TYR A 41 -14.78 3.61 -10.69
CA TYR A 41 -13.34 3.86 -10.78
C TYR A 41 -12.59 2.61 -11.28
N ARG A 42 -11.34 2.83 -11.66
CA ARG A 42 -10.36 1.77 -12.00
C ARG A 42 -9.28 1.70 -10.92
N PRO A 43 -9.59 1.11 -9.74
CA PRO A 43 -8.67 1.10 -8.62
C PRO A 43 -7.49 0.16 -8.84
N ILE A 44 -6.37 0.50 -8.19
CA ILE A 44 -5.26 -0.41 -7.93
C ILE A 44 -5.01 -0.47 -6.42
N VAL A 45 -4.89 -1.67 -5.90
CA VAL A 45 -4.72 -1.93 -4.46
C VAL A 45 -3.26 -2.18 -4.14
N LEU A 46 -2.73 -1.47 -3.15
CA LEU A 46 -1.39 -1.70 -2.63
C LEU A 46 -1.36 -2.99 -1.79
N ASN A 47 -0.53 -3.92 -2.20
CA ASN A 47 -0.10 -5.05 -1.38
C ASN A 47 1.15 -4.64 -0.59
N PHE A 48 1.09 -4.71 0.74
CA PHE A 48 2.22 -4.46 1.66
C PHE A 48 3.18 -5.64 1.63
N ALA A 49 3.87 -5.78 0.51
CA ALA A 49 4.63 -6.96 0.18
C ALA A 49 5.83 -7.19 1.11
N SER A 50 6.14 -8.45 1.37
CA SER A 50 7.48 -8.82 1.83
C SER A 50 8.49 -8.60 0.71
N ARG A 51 9.63 -7.99 1.03
CA ARG A 51 10.72 -7.83 0.05
C ARG A 51 11.36 -9.16 -0.33
N ARG A 52 11.38 -10.13 0.59
CA ARG A 52 12.13 -11.38 0.47
C ARG A 52 11.30 -12.57 0.00
N HIS A 53 10.03 -12.63 0.41
CA HIS A 53 9.17 -13.80 0.18
C HIS A 53 7.82 -13.35 -0.37
N ALA A 54 7.45 -13.82 -1.54
CA ALA A 54 6.13 -13.60 -2.10
C ALA A 54 5.06 -14.18 -1.18
N GLY A 55 4.10 -13.36 -0.76
CA GLY A 55 3.04 -13.75 0.18
C GLY A 55 3.48 -13.74 1.65
N GLY A 56 4.66 -13.15 1.94
CA GLY A 56 5.14 -13.00 3.31
C GLY A 56 5.24 -14.33 4.06
N GLY A 57 4.60 -14.39 5.21
CA GLY A 57 4.51 -15.57 6.07
C GLY A 57 3.21 -16.35 5.93
N VAL A 58 2.52 -16.31 4.77
CA VAL A 58 1.23 -16.98 4.58
C VAL A 58 1.30 -18.49 4.86
N MET A 59 2.39 -19.16 4.49
CA MET A 59 2.61 -20.58 4.71
C MET A 59 2.87 -20.94 6.18
N SER A 60 3.34 -19.99 6.98
CA SER A 60 3.57 -20.14 8.43
C SER A 60 2.43 -19.59 9.30
N GLY A 61 1.30 -19.20 8.69
CA GLY A 61 0.12 -18.77 9.42
C GLY A 61 0.08 -17.28 9.80
N SER A 62 1.03 -16.45 9.34
CA SER A 62 1.00 -15.01 9.56
C SER A 62 -0.29 -14.37 9.05
N ARG A 63 -0.69 -13.21 9.63
CA ARG A 63 -2.02 -12.62 9.44
C ARG A 63 -1.98 -11.13 9.06
N ALA A 64 -0.86 -10.62 8.56
CA ALA A 64 -0.79 -9.25 8.06
C ALA A 64 -1.54 -9.07 6.73
N GLN A 65 -1.52 -7.88 6.17
CA GLN A 65 -2.30 -7.52 4.98
C GLN A 65 -1.94 -8.39 3.76
N GLU A 66 -0.64 -8.61 3.47
CA GLU A 66 -0.22 -9.44 2.33
C GLU A 66 -0.77 -10.88 2.45
N GLU A 67 -0.65 -11.49 3.64
CA GLU A 67 -1.15 -12.84 3.89
C GLU A 67 -2.68 -12.92 3.76
N SER A 68 -3.38 -11.88 4.21
CA SER A 68 -4.84 -11.77 4.04
C SER A 68 -5.22 -11.69 2.56
N LEU A 69 -4.52 -10.89 1.75
CA LEU A 69 -4.73 -10.81 0.31
C LEU A 69 -4.49 -12.15 -0.39
N PHE A 70 -3.44 -12.89 0.02
CA PHE A 70 -3.15 -14.22 -0.51
C PHE A 70 -4.23 -15.25 -0.19
N ARG A 71 -4.88 -15.16 0.98
CA ARG A 71 -6.00 -16.04 1.35
C ARG A 71 -7.29 -15.70 0.61
N GLN A 72 -7.49 -14.43 0.25
CA GLN A 72 -8.71 -13.95 -0.39
C GLN A 72 -8.67 -14.03 -1.91
N THR A 73 -7.47 -14.05 -2.53
CA THR A 73 -7.30 -13.88 -3.97
C THR A 73 -6.40 -14.94 -4.58
N ASN A 74 -6.33 -14.95 -5.92
CA ASN A 74 -5.32 -15.75 -6.64
C ASN A 74 -4.01 -14.95 -6.90
N LEU A 75 -3.70 -13.94 -6.08
CA LEU A 75 -2.52 -13.08 -6.20
C LEU A 75 -1.21 -13.89 -6.20
N PHE A 76 -1.17 -15.04 -5.51
CA PHE A 76 0.00 -15.93 -5.48
C PHE A 76 0.49 -16.28 -6.88
N ARG A 77 -0.39 -16.53 -7.86
CA ARG A 77 -0.01 -16.86 -9.24
C ARG A 77 0.80 -15.75 -9.90
N SER A 78 0.50 -14.50 -9.54
CA SER A 78 1.21 -13.34 -10.06
C SER A 78 2.56 -13.11 -9.42
N LEU A 79 2.72 -13.41 -8.14
CA LEU A 79 3.96 -13.13 -7.42
C LEU A 79 4.93 -14.32 -7.43
N TYR A 80 4.44 -15.55 -7.30
CA TYR A 80 5.29 -16.73 -7.28
C TYR A 80 6.06 -16.99 -8.57
N GLN A 81 5.56 -16.55 -9.73
CA GLN A 81 6.31 -16.65 -10.99
C GLN A 81 7.67 -15.92 -10.97
N PHE A 82 7.87 -15.01 -10.02
CA PHE A 82 9.13 -14.27 -9.84
C PHE A 82 10.01 -14.87 -8.74
N THR A 83 9.64 -15.99 -8.15
CA THR A 83 10.39 -16.68 -7.11
C THR A 83 11.18 -17.85 -7.70
N PRO A 84 12.27 -18.29 -7.02
CA PRO A 84 13.01 -19.49 -7.43
C PRO A 84 12.16 -20.76 -7.43
N ASN A 85 11.08 -20.79 -6.64
CA ASN A 85 10.27 -21.97 -6.40
C ASN A 85 8.96 -21.98 -7.21
N ALA A 86 8.85 -21.16 -8.25
CA ALA A 86 7.64 -21.06 -9.08
C ALA A 86 7.16 -22.42 -9.61
N GLU A 87 8.10 -23.28 -10.03
CA GLU A 87 7.82 -24.60 -10.60
C GLU A 87 7.13 -25.54 -9.61
N ASN A 88 7.42 -25.42 -8.30
CA ASN A 88 6.77 -26.19 -7.24
C ASN A 88 5.27 -25.92 -7.14
N PHE A 89 4.81 -24.83 -7.74
CA PHE A 89 3.42 -24.40 -7.80
C PHE A 89 2.82 -24.49 -9.22
N GLY A 90 3.49 -25.22 -10.12
CA GLY A 90 3.06 -25.35 -11.51
C GLY A 90 3.13 -24.06 -12.33
N LEU A 91 3.99 -23.10 -11.91
CA LEU A 91 4.18 -21.82 -12.56
C LEU A 91 5.52 -21.82 -13.32
N LYS A 92 5.53 -21.21 -14.50
CA LYS A 92 6.80 -20.95 -15.20
C LYS A 92 7.58 -19.87 -14.47
N VAL A 93 8.88 -20.13 -14.22
CA VAL A 93 9.78 -19.11 -13.70
C VAL A 93 9.90 -18.00 -14.74
N ASN A 94 9.47 -16.80 -14.38
CA ASN A 94 9.74 -15.60 -15.15
C ASN A 94 11.11 -15.05 -14.75
N ARG A 95 11.32 -13.82 -14.48
CA ARG A 95 12.59 -13.32 -13.93
C ARG A 95 12.61 -13.50 -12.41
N ARG A 96 13.74 -13.92 -11.83
CA ARG A 96 13.92 -13.89 -10.37
C ARG A 96 13.87 -12.44 -9.89
N GLN A 97 12.97 -12.15 -8.93
CA GLN A 97 12.77 -10.81 -8.41
C GLN A 97 12.73 -10.74 -6.88
N TYR A 98 12.68 -11.86 -6.26
CA TYR A 98 12.82 -11.92 -4.82
C TYR A 98 14.27 -12.26 -4.46
N PRO A 99 14.92 -11.42 -3.62
CA PRO A 99 14.37 -10.23 -2.98
C PRO A 99 14.14 -9.07 -3.98
N MET A 100 13.01 -8.36 -3.84
CA MET A 100 12.72 -7.17 -4.65
C MET A 100 13.78 -6.09 -4.45
N ASN A 101 14.02 -5.26 -5.46
CA ASN A 101 14.92 -4.12 -5.33
C ASN A 101 14.56 -3.28 -4.09
N ARG A 102 15.57 -2.85 -3.34
CA ARG A 102 15.37 -2.18 -2.05
C ARG A 102 14.67 -0.84 -2.20
N GLU A 103 14.89 -0.14 -3.28
CA GLU A 103 14.45 1.26 -3.47
C GLU A 103 13.28 1.37 -4.43
N PHE A 104 13.35 0.71 -5.59
CA PHE A 104 12.39 0.85 -6.69
C PHE A 104 11.60 -0.43 -6.99
N GLY A 105 11.74 -1.46 -6.15
CA GLY A 105 11.10 -2.75 -6.41
C GLY A 105 9.58 -2.68 -6.32
N GLY A 106 8.89 -3.07 -7.41
CA GLY A 106 7.45 -3.19 -7.47
C GLY A 106 6.99 -4.23 -8.48
N ILE A 107 5.85 -4.84 -8.22
CA ILE A 107 5.22 -5.80 -9.13
C ILE A 107 3.78 -5.38 -9.38
N TYR A 108 3.44 -5.16 -10.65
CA TYR A 108 2.06 -4.94 -11.08
C TYR A 108 1.37 -6.25 -11.39
N THR A 109 0.20 -6.46 -10.81
CA THR A 109 -0.67 -7.61 -11.07
C THR A 109 -2.00 -7.12 -11.63
N PRO A 110 -2.28 -7.31 -12.93
CA PRO A 110 -3.58 -6.98 -13.48
C PRO A 110 -4.62 -8.03 -13.06
N TYR A 111 -5.79 -7.57 -12.65
CA TYR A 111 -7.02 -8.36 -12.55
C TYR A 111 -6.91 -9.69 -11.78
N ALA A 112 -6.22 -9.71 -10.63
CA ALA A 112 -6.32 -10.86 -9.75
C ALA A 112 -7.77 -11.07 -9.31
N THR A 113 -8.20 -12.33 -9.24
CA THR A 113 -9.57 -12.67 -8.85
C THR A 113 -9.66 -12.73 -7.33
N VAL A 114 -10.59 -11.97 -6.76
CA VAL A 114 -11.00 -12.08 -5.36
C VAL A 114 -12.01 -13.21 -5.27
N LEU A 115 -11.67 -14.24 -4.52
CA LEU A 115 -12.41 -15.52 -4.43
C LEU A 115 -13.09 -15.69 -3.07
N ARG A 116 -12.56 -15.04 -2.03
CA ARG A 116 -13.00 -15.25 -0.66
C ARG A 116 -13.22 -13.94 0.07
N SER A 117 -14.11 -13.98 1.06
CA SER A 117 -14.33 -12.91 2.03
C SER A 117 -13.11 -12.65 2.91
N GLY A 118 -13.16 -11.58 3.71
CA GLY A 118 -12.14 -11.26 4.70
C GLY A 118 -12.12 -12.19 5.91
N ASN A 119 -11.13 -11.99 6.76
CA ASN A 119 -10.92 -12.76 7.99
C ASN A 119 -12.14 -12.71 8.95
N ASN A 120 -12.79 -11.57 9.05
CA ASN A 120 -13.99 -11.35 9.87
C ASN A 120 -15.18 -12.24 9.44
N GLN A 121 -15.17 -12.74 8.21
CA GLN A 121 -16.17 -13.66 7.66
C GLN A 121 -15.61 -15.08 7.43
N GLY A 122 -14.43 -15.38 7.96
CA GLY A 122 -13.82 -16.72 7.93
C GLY A 122 -13.34 -17.18 6.55
N TYR A 123 -12.99 -16.25 5.65
CA TYR A 123 -12.48 -16.57 4.30
C TYR A 123 -13.42 -17.48 3.48
N LYS A 124 -14.73 -17.31 3.62
CA LYS A 124 -15.74 -18.08 2.86
C LYS A 124 -15.66 -17.72 1.38
N PHE A 125 -15.93 -18.67 0.50
CA PHE A 125 -16.03 -18.40 -0.93
C PHE A 125 -17.13 -17.38 -1.22
N LEU A 126 -16.83 -16.43 -2.11
CA LEU A 126 -17.80 -15.46 -2.59
C LEU A 126 -18.75 -16.11 -3.59
N ALA A 127 -20.04 -15.80 -3.50
CA ALA A 127 -21.03 -16.19 -4.52
C ALA A 127 -20.70 -15.56 -5.90
N HIS A 128 -20.18 -14.32 -5.87
CA HIS A 128 -19.80 -13.56 -7.06
C HIS A 128 -18.35 -13.07 -6.94
N PRO A 129 -17.36 -13.88 -7.37
CA PRO A 129 -15.97 -13.45 -7.44
C PRO A 129 -15.82 -12.22 -8.37
N PHE A 130 -14.88 -11.34 -8.04
CA PHE A 130 -14.61 -10.14 -8.82
C PHE A 130 -13.10 -9.93 -9.02
N LYS A 131 -12.72 -8.97 -9.86
CA LYS A 131 -11.32 -8.73 -10.18
C LYS A 131 -10.84 -7.41 -9.63
N LEU A 132 -9.63 -7.43 -9.07
CA LEU A 132 -8.88 -6.24 -8.65
C LEU A 132 -7.46 -6.28 -9.21
N SER A 133 -6.92 -5.10 -9.51
CA SER A 133 -5.50 -4.94 -9.83
C SER A 133 -4.71 -4.63 -8.57
N PHE A 134 -3.48 -5.11 -8.51
CA PHE A 134 -2.60 -4.91 -7.36
C PHE A 134 -1.25 -4.32 -7.77
N VAL A 135 -0.69 -3.51 -6.89
CA VAL A 135 0.71 -3.11 -6.89
C VAL A 135 1.38 -3.63 -5.62
N SER A 136 2.36 -4.49 -5.77
CA SER A 136 3.10 -5.08 -4.65
C SER A 136 4.40 -4.32 -4.46
N VAL A 137 4.56 -3.63 -3.34
CA VAL A 137 5.77 -2.89 -2.96
C VAL A 137 6.05 -3.15 -1.49
N ALA A 138 7.32 -3.38 -1.15
CA ALA A 138 7.73 -3.63 0.23
C ALA A 138 8.13 -2.33 0.93
N ALA A 139 7.55 -2.01 2.08
CA ALA A 139 8.04 -0.96 2.97
C ALA A 139 9.43 -1.31 3.54
N ILE A 140 10.11 -0.34 4.12
CA ILE A 140 11.32 -0.62 4.90
C ILE A 140 10.90 -1.36 6.17
N ASN A 141 11.54 -2.48 6.41
CA ASN A 141 11.34 -3.26 7.63
C ASN A 141 12.21 -2.71 8.74
N HIS A 142 11.61 -2.17 9.80
CA HIS A 142 12.27 -1.51 10.92
C HIS A 142 13.25 -0.43 10.44
N PRO A 143 12.74 0.70 9.88
CA PRO A 143 13.60 1.80 9.47
C PRO A 143 14.36 2.37 10.68
N GLU A 144 15.50 3.00 10.42
CA GLU A 144 16.16 3.79 11.45
C GLU A 144 15.25 4.95 11.86
N LEU A 145 15.10 5.15 13.17
CA LEU A 145 14.23 6.19 13.73
C LEU A 145 15.05 7.25 14.44
N ILE A 146 14.63 8.49 14.28
CA ILE A 146 15.11 9.63 15.06
C ILE A 146 13.97 10.13 15.95
N ASN A 147 14.28 10.46 17.19
CA ASN A 147 13.33 11.10 18.09
C ASN A 147 13.25 12.59 17.77
N GLY A 148 12.08 13.18 17.88
CA GLY A 148 11.88 14.60 17.59
C GLY A 148 12.73 15.53 18.45
N SER A 149 13.10 15.13 19.68
CA SER A 149 14.03 15.86 20.53
C SER A 149 15.41 16.06 19.89
N ASN A 150 15.87 15.16 19.02
CA ASN A 150 17.13 15.27 18.29
C ASN A 150 17.07 16.26 17.11
N LEU A 151 15.89 16.80 16.78
CA LEU A 151 15.69 17.77 15.70
C LEU A 151 15.60 19.22 16.18
N GLY A 152 15.89 19.48 17.45
CA GLY A 152 15.78 20.83 18.05
C GLY A 152 14.34 21.35 18.13
N LEU A 153 13.36 20.48 17.94
CA LEU A 153 11.95 20.80 18.12
C LEU A 153 11.58 20.58 19.59
N GLU A 154 12.06 21.44 20.46
CA GLU A 154 11.55 21.52 21.83
C GLU A 154 10.09 21.93 21.77
N GLN A 155 9.21 21.04 22.21
CA GLN A 155 7.79 21.34 22.29
C GLN A 155 7.44 21.89 23.67
N ASP A 156 7.04 23.12 23.68
CA ASP A 156 6.45 23.84 24.84
C ASP A 156 5.05 23.28 25.22
N THR A 157 4.62 22.15 24.67
CA THR A 157 3.24 21.64 24.76
C THR A 157 3.07 20.33 25.53
N GLY A 158 4.13 19.73 26.06
CA GLY A 158 4.03 18.48 26.85
C GLY A 158 3.55 17.24 26.06
N GLN A 159 3.43 17.32 24.73
CA GLN A 159 3.10 16.17 23.87
C GLN A 159 4.38 15.38 23.54
N ALA A 160 4.30 14.05 23.64
CA ALA A 160 5.39 13.17 23.24
C ALA A 160 5.78 13.44 21.78
N VAL A 161 7.05 13.77 21.57
CA VAL A 161 7.58 14.02 20.23
C VAL A 161 7.57 12.70 19.46
N GLU A 162 6.79 12.63 18.38
CA GLU A 162 6.67 11.41 17.59
C GLU A 162 7.98 11.05 16.89
N SER A 163 8.33 9.76 16.94
CA SER A 163 9.46 9.21 16.20
C SER A 163 9.28 9.42 14.70
N ARG A 164 10.35 9.75 14.00
CA ARG A 164 10.38 9.92 12.54
C ARG A 164 11.42 8.98 11.93
N ILE A 165 11.19 8.59 10.69
CA ILE A 165 12.18 7.83 9.91
C ILE A 165 13.39 8.73 9.66
N ALA A 166 14.61 8.18 9.82
CA ALA A 166 15.85 8.88 9.56
C ALA A 166 15.99 9.32 8.08
N PRO A 167 16.71 10.41 7.78
CA PRO A 167 16.75 11.01 6.43
C PRO A 167 17.09 10.03 5.29
N ASN A 168 18.05 9.13 5.49
CA ASN A 168 18.44 8.14 4.47
C ASN A 168 17.28 7.18 4.12
N ASP A 169 16.54 6.72 5.12
CA ASP A 169 15.39 5.85 4.92
C ASP A 169 14.15 6.62 4.42
N VAL A 170 14.06 7.92 4.69
CA VAL A 170 13.02 8.79 4.09
C VAL A 170 13.13 8.81 2.57
N VAL A 171 14.33 9.01 2.02
CA VAL A 171 14.56 9.02 0.57
C VAL A 171 14.10 7.70 -0.06
N THR A 172 14.50 6.58 0.53
CA THR A 172 14.08 5.24 0.07
C THR A 172 12.57 5.06 0.18
N THR A 173 11.95 5.51 1.27
CA THR A 173 10.49 5.43 1.47
C THR A 173 9.73 6.25 0.43
N LEU A 174 10.18 7.48 0.15
CA LEU A 174 9.61 8.33 -0.90
C LEU A 174 9.71 7.66 -2.28
N ASN A 175 10.84 7.05 -2.62
CA ASN A 175 11.02 6.38 -3.91
C ASN A 175 10.10 5.15 -4.04
N LYS A 176 9.86 4.42 -2.97
CA LYS A 176 8.85 3.35 -2.93
C LYS A 176 7.43 3.88 -3.15
N MET A 177 7.06 4.96 -2.48
CA MET A 177 5.75 5.60 -2.66
C MET A 177 5.58 6.12 -4.11
N ARG A 178 6.58 6.80 -4.66
CA ARG A 178 6.57 7.24 -6.07
C ARG A 178 6.44 6.05 -7.03
N THR A 179 7.09 4.92 -6.73
CA THR A 179 6.96 3.69 -7.53
C THR A 179 5.52 3.18 -7.54
N ILE A 180 4.82 3.19 -6.40
CA ILE A 180 3.40 2.81 -6.31
C ILE A 180 2.56 3.71 -7.24
N PHE A 181 2.72 5.02 -7.14
CA PHE A 181 1.98 5.98 -7.94
C PHE A 181 2.28 5.84 -9.43
N ARG A 182 3.56 5.73 -9.81
CA ARG A 182 3.96 5.55 -11.21
C ARG A 182 3.39 4.27 -11.82
N ILE A 183 3.41 3.16 -11.09
CA ILE A 183 2.83 1.89 -11.56
C ILE A 183 1.34 2.07 -11.83
N GLY A 184 0.59 2.66 -10.92
CA GLY A 184 -0.83 2.92 -11.12
C GLY A 184 -1.11 3.76 -12.37
N LEU A 185 -0.40 4.88 -12.53
CA LEU A 185 -0.54 5.76 -13.70
C LEU A 185 -0.17 5.06 -15.00
N SER A 186 0.96 4.33 -15.04
CA SER A 186 1.43 3.65 -16.25
C SER A 186 0.49 2.56 -16.76
N HIS A 187 -0.44 2.11 -15.91
CA HIS A 187 -1.47 1.11 -16.25
C HIS A 187 -2.88 1.70 -16.33
N GLY A 188 -3.02 3.02 -16.31
CA GLY A 188 -4.27 3.73 -16.53
C GLY A 188 -5.26 3.62 -15.37
N HIS A 189 -4.78 3.36 -14.15
CA HIS A 189 -5.63 3.43 -12.95
C HIS A 189 -5.91 4.88 -12.57
N ASP A 190 -7.15 5.15 -12.17
CA ASP A 190 -7.61 6.48 -11.78
C ASP A 190 -7.92 6.59 -10.28
N ALA A 191 -7.80 5.48 -9.55
CA ALA A 191 -7.92 5.45 -8.11
C ALA A 191 -6.87 4.55 -7.45
N LEU A 192 -6.44 4.93 -6.24
CA LEU A 192 -5.50 4.17 -5.41
C LEU A 192 -6.15 3.73 -4.12
N VAL A 193 -5.92 2.48 -3.75
CA VAL A 193 -6.19 1.94 -2.42
C VAL A 193 -4.86 1.70 -1.74
N LEU A 194 -4.49 2.54 -0.77
CA LEU A 194 -3.19 2.55 -0.11
C LEU A 194 -3.25 1.91 1.27
N GLY A 195 -3.29 2.69 2.34
CA GLY A 195 -3.33 2.24 3.73
C GLY A 195 -2.09 2.61 4.54
N ALA A 196 -1.97 2.10 5.75
CA ALA A 196 -0.87 2.38 6.66
C ALA A 196 0.40 1.58 6.29
N PHE A 197 1.04 1.96 5.20
CA PHE A 197 2.17 1.27 4.55
C PHE A 197 3.35 1.06 5.49
N GLY A 198 3.58 -0.18 5.90
CA GLY A 198 4.67 -0.56 6.78
C GLY A 198 4.45 -0.24 8.27
N CYS A 199 3.30 0.32 8.66
CA CYS A 199 3.06 0.75 10.04
C CYS A 199 2.68 -0.38 11.02
N GLY A 200 2.48 -1.60 10.54
CA GLY A 200 2.28 -2.79 11.36
C GLY A 200 3.61 -3.45 11.74
N ALA A 201 3.78 -4.72 11.37
CA ALA A 201 4.96 -5.52 11.69
C ALA A 201 6.31 -4.91 11.28
N PHE A 202 6.34 -3.97 10.34
CA PHE A 202 7.56 -3.28 9.90
C PHE A 202 7.87 -2.00 10.70
N ALA A 203 7.04 -1.64 11.67
CA ALA A 203 7.26 -0.60 12.66
C ALA A 203 7.60 0.80 12.10
N ASN A 204 7.07 1.15 10.91
CA ASN A 204 7.19 2.51 10.40
C ASN A 204 6.25 3.46 11.18
N PRO A 205 6.68 4.68 11.54
CA PRO A 205 5.86 5.64 12.28
C PRO A 205 4.65 6.12 11.47
N PRO A 206 3.40 5.89 11.91
CA PRO A 206 2.21 6.11 11.08
C PRO A 206 2.00 7.57 10.70
N MET A 207 2.24 8.52 11.61
CA MET A 207 2.13 9.95 11.33
C MET A 207 3.11 10.37 10.22
N HIS A 208 4.37 9.93 10.33
CA HIS A 208 5.38 10.27 9.34
C HIS A 208 5.08 9.62 7.97
N ILE A 209 4.63 8.36 7.94
CA ILE A 209 4.20 7.70 6.69
C ILE A 209 3.04 8.45 6.05
N ALA A 210 2.04 8.88 6.81
CA ALA A 210 0.93 9.69 6.28
C ALA A 210 1.41 11.02 5.70
N GLN A 211 2.35 11.71 6.39
CA GLN A 211 2.97 12.95 5.90
C GLN A 211 3.76 12.74 4.60
N LEU A 212 4.52 11.64 4.49
CA LEU A 212 5.27 11.30 3.28
C LEU A 212 4.34 10.99 2.11
N PHE A 213 3.23 10.29 2.32
CA PHE A 213 2.21 10.12 1.28
C PHE A 213 1.63 11.47 0.85
N LYS A 214 1.30 12.35 1.79
CA LYS A 214 0.81 13.70 1.46
C LYS A 214 1.82 14.50 0.65
N GLN A 215 3.12 14.38 0.98
CA GLN A 215 4.20 14.98 0.21
C GLN A 215 4.21 14.47 -1.24
N VAL A 216 4.24 13.14 -1.44
CA VAL A 216 4.25 12.53 -2.79
C VAL A 216 3.02 12.91 -3.59
N MET A 217 1.83 12.88 -2.98
CA MET A 217 0.58 13.29 -3.65
C MET A 217 0.61 14.72 -4.18
N ASN A 218 1.37 15.61 -3.55
CA ASN A 218 1.51 17.01 -3.94
C ASN A 218 2.66 17.27 -4.91
N GLU A 219 3.50 16.28 -5.22
CA GLU A 219 4.55 16.42 -6.23
C GLU A 219 3.93 16.69 -7.62
N LYS A 220 4.57 17.52 -8.43
CA LYS A 220 4.10 17.89 -9.78
C LYS A 220 3.75 16.68 -10.64
N GLU A 221 4.49 15.58 -10.46
CA GLU A 221 4.28 14.31 -11.17
C GLU A 221 2.94 13.65 -10.84
N PHE A 222 2.40 13.84 -9.62
CA PHE A 222 1.25 13.09 -9.12
C PHE A 222 0.04 13.95 -8.77
N LYS A 223 0.22 15.25 -8.61
CA LYS A 223 -0.84 16.19 -8.20
C LYS A 223 -2.02 16.13 -9.16
N ASN A 224 -3.20 15.77 -8.63
CA ASN A 224 -4.45 15.62 -9.39
C ASN A 224 -4.38 14.61 -10.56
N LYS A 225 -3.43 13.66 -10.52
CA LYS A 225 -3.36 12.59 -11.53
C LYS A 225 -4.23 11.38 -11.19
N TYR A 226 -4.78 11.33 -9.99
CA TYR A 226 -5.80 10.37 -9.56
C TYR A 226 -7.08 11.08 -9.19
N ARG A 227 -8.22 10.45 -9.47
CA ARG A 227 -9.55 10.98 -9.12
C ARG A 227 -9.83 10.74 -7.64
N LYS A 228 -9.45 9.58 -7.11
CA LYS A 228 -9.71 9.19 -5.71
C LYS A 228 -8.56 8.36 -5.13
N ILE A 229 -8.20 8.64 -3.88
CA ILE A 229 -7.24 7.87 -3.10
C ILE A 229 -7.88 7.51 -1.78
N VAL A 230 -7.88 6.22 -1.44
CA VAL A 230 -8.44 5.72 -0.19
C VAL A 230 -7.32 5.10 0.65
N PHE A 231 -7.29 5.42 1.93
CA PHE A 231 -6.46 4.80 2.94
C PHE A 231 -7.34 3.90 3.84
N PRO A 232 -7.59 2.64 3.44
CA PRO A 232 -8.27 1.69 4.31
C PRO A 232 -7.32 1.26 5.41
N ILE A 233 -7.72 1.43 6.65
CA ILE A 233 -6.91 1.11 7.83
C ILE A 233 -7.83 0.44 8.83
N ILE A 234 -7.65 -0.86 9.04
CA ILE A 234 -8.40 -1.60 10.04
C ILE A 234 -7.94 -1.14 11.42
N GLU A 235 -8.90 -0.75 12.22
CA GLU A 235 -8.71 -0.44 13.63
C GLU A 235 -8.70 -1.76 14.40
N ASP A 236 -7.54 -2.16 14.88
CA ASP A 236 -7.38 -3.35 15.69
C ASP A 236 -6.76 -3.04 17.07
N GLN A 237 -6.94 -3.95 18.00
CA GLN A 237 -6.41 -3.79 19.36
C GLN A 237 -4.88 -3.77 19.40
N ASN A 238 -4.20 -4.32 18.39
CA ASN A 238 -2.74 -4.40 18.33
C ASN A 238 -2.11 -3.08 17.83
N SER A 239 -2.82 -2.31 17.01
CA SER A 239 -2.38 -1.00 16.53
C SER A 239 -2.64 0.13 17.54
N HIS A 240 -3.36 -0.17 18.65
CA HIS A 240 -3.82 0.83 19.63
C HIS A 240 -4.47 2.06 18.97
N ASN A 241 -5.18 1.86 17.86
CA ASN A 241 -5.87 2.89 17.05
C ASN A 241 -4.95 4.01 16.50
N ARG A 242 -3.63 3.86 16.63
CA ARG A 242 -2.68 4.92 16.25
C ARG A 242 -2.59 5.11 14.74
N ASN A 243 -2.72 4.02 13.95
CA ASN A 243 -2.59 4.10 12.50
C ASN A 243 -3.73 4.89 11.88
N LEU A 244 -4.98 4.56 12.22
CA LEU A 244 -6.16 5.24 11.69
C LEU A 244 -6.15 6.72 12.10
N GLN A 245 -5.95 7.01 13.38
CA GLN A 245 -5.91 8.37 13.91
C GLN A 245 -4.82 9.22 13.24
N ALA A 246 -3.61 8.71 13.08
CA ALA A 246 -2.50 9.43 12.44
C ALA A 246 -2.85 9.85 11.00
N PHE A 247 -3.43 8.95 10.22
CA PHE A 247 -3.86 9.25 8.85
C PHE A 247 -5.02 10.23 8.82
N GLN A 248 -5.99 10.11 9.73
CA GLN A 248 -7.08 11.09 9.86
C GLN A 248 -6.59 12.49 10.22
N MET A 249 -5.57 12.61 11.09
CA MET A 249 -4.96 13.91 11.41
C MET A 249 -4.30 14.56 10.19
N VAL A 250 -3.67 13.80 9.31
CA VAL A 250 -2.97 14.32 8.12
C VAL A 250 -3.92 14.63 6.97
N PHE A 251 -4.96 13.80 6.75
CA PHE A 251 -5.85 13.88 5.59
C PHE A 251 -7.26 14.41 5.92
N GLY A 252 -7.56 14.57 7.18
CA GLY A 252 -8.88 14.96 7.68
C GLY A 252 -9.80 13.77 7.96
N LEU A 253 -10.78 13.98 8.81
CA LEU A 253 -11.85 13.01 9.06
C LEU A 253 -12.76 12.94 7.83
N PRO A 254 -13.36 11.77 7.54
CA PRO A 254 -14.39 11.68 6.50
C PRO A 254 -15.49 12.71 6.84
N LYS A 255 -15.86 13.54 5.87
CA LYS A 255 -17.00 14.43 6.05
C LYS A 255 -18.22 13.57 6.35
N ALA A 256 -18.87 13.82 7.49
CA ALA A 256 -20.15 13.18 7.79
C ALA A 256 -21.08 13.39 6.60
N GLN A 257 -21.60 12.31 6.02
CA GLN A 257 -22.66 12.42 5.02
C GLN A 257 -23.86 13.04 5.72
N ARG A 258 -24.21 14.26 5.31
CA ARG A 258 -25.45 14.94 5.72
C ARG A 258 -26.60 14.46 4.86
#